data_2f19e5ee06f8c44d2941615e2af9de8c
#
_entry.id   2f19e5ee06f8c44d2941615e2af9de8c
#
_cell.length_a   1.000
_cell.length_b   1.000
_cell.length_c   1.000
_cell.angle_alpha   90.00
_cell.angle_beta   90.00
_cell.angle_gamma   90.00
#
_symmetry.space_group_name_H-M   'P 1'
#
loop_
_entity.id
_entity.type
_entity.pdbx_description
1 polymer ?
#
loop_
_entity_poly.entity_id
_entity_poly.type
_entity_poly.pdbx_seq_one_letter_code
_entity_poly.pdbx_strand_id
1 'polypeptide(L)'
;MTQWLQDKFGLIYAPVFIPLIRIAGIIIIGFVILKLIDSGLRRLRLIFPATDGIGLARVEQRTKTLRHIVRSISKGILIVVAGLIISSELGFDIGPILASAGIAGLAVGFGAQSIVKDVISGFFILFEDQFGVGDIVQIGNLSGVVEGMTLRSTVLRNLEGQVHVIPNGNIQTVTVLTKEWARAVVDVTVAHSTDLAEVYGVLQRVGSRLAHDFPDQVLEQPIILGVEKLDETGVTIRLIVKTPPFKQFDVMREWRRRIKEEFDSAGIALAQAGILTLAGSEPQKEIREIRGQ
;
A
#
# COMPACT_ATOMS: atom_id res chain seq x y z
N MET A 1 29.97 26.76 -64.43
CA MET A 1 28.52 27.03 -64.62
C MET A 1 27.65 26.48 -63.46
N THR A 2 27.97 25.35 -62.95
CA THR A 2 27.22 24.74 -61.77
C THR A 2 27.42 25.48 -60.44
N GLN A 3 28.62 25.93 -60.11
CA GLN A 3 28.91 26.71 -58.90
C GLN A 3 28.25 28.10 -58.91
N TRP A 4 28.22 28.78 -60.09
CA TRP A 4 27.54 30.08 -60.19
C TRP A 4 26.01 29.99 -60.05
N LEU A 5 25.41 28.88 -60.48
CA LEU A 5 24.00 28.59 -60.25
C LEU A 5 23.72 28.25 -58.78
N GLN A 6 24.60 27.50 -58.13
CA GLN A 6 24.50 27.22 -56.69
C GLN A 6 24.59 28.48 -55.83
N ASP A 7 25.50 29.40 -56.12
CA ASP A 7 25.64 30.66 -55.38
C ASP A 7 24.46 31.62 -55.62
N LYS A 8 23.96 31.73 -56.83
CA LYS A 8 22.87 32.63 -57.14
C LYS A 8 21.48 32.09 -56.69
N PHE A 9 21.23 30.80 -56.87
CA PHE A 9 19.99 30.16 -56.39
C PHE A 9 20.03 29.93 -54.86
N GLY A 10 21.19 29.56 -54.32
CA GLY A 10 21.36 29.38 -52.88
C GLY A 10 21.14 30.68 -52.09
N LEU A 11 21.66 31.82 -52.54
CA LEU A 11 21.50 33.11 -51.88
C LEU A 11 20.10 33.69 -51.93
N ILE A 12 19.35 33.41 -53.00
CA ILE A 12 17.97 33.99 -53.19
C ILE A 12 16.89 33.11 -52.55
N TYR A 13 17.08 31.79 -52.57
CA TYR A 13 16.03 30.86 -52.13
C TYR A 13 16.31 30.19 -50.77
N ALA A 14 17.58 30.13 -50.33
CA ALA A 14 17.93 29.55 -49.02
C ALA A 14 17.17 30.13 -47.84
N PRO A 15 16.99 31.48 -47.72
CA PRO A 15 16.28 32.04 -46.56
C PRO A 15 14.79 31.70 -46.52
N VAL A 16 14.18 31.29 -47.66
CA VAL A 16 12.77 30.91 -47.72
C VAL A 16 12.58 29.38 -47.64
N PHE A 17 13.44 28.62 -48.34
CA PHE A 17 13.32 27.16 -48.42
C PHE A 17 13.73 26.45 -47.13
N ILE A 18 14.75 26.94 -46.43
CA ILE A 18 15.24 26.31 -45.19
C ILE A 18 14.15 26.35 -44.09
N PRO A 19 13.52 27.49 -43.79
CA PRO A 19 12.39 27.52 -42.84
C PRO A 19 11.21 26.65 -43.25
N LEU A 20 10.84 26.65 -44.56
CA LEU A 20 9.76 25.80 -45.07
C LEU A 20 10.03 24.31 -44.87
N ILE A 21 11.27 23.84 -45.12
CA ILE A 21 11.65 22.43 -44.94
C ILE A 21 11.62 22.09 -43.43
N ARG A 22 12.08 22.99 -42.55
CA ARG A 22 12.03 22.79 -41.09
C ARG A 22 10.60 22.71 -40.60
N ILE A 23 9.71 23.63 -41.03
CA ILE A 23 8.31 23.64 -40.66
C ILE A 23 7.63 22.33 -41.15
N ALA A 24 7.87 21.91 -42.40
CA ALA A 24 7.37 20.65 -42.92
C ALA A 24 7.88 19.45 -42.09
N GLY A 25 9.15 19.45 -41.73
CA GLY A 25 9.76 18.42 -40.85
C GLY A 25 9.07 18.35 -39.49
N ILE A 26 8.80 19.51 -38.86
CA ILE A 26 8.12 19.58 -37.56
C ILE A 26 6.71 19.00 -37.64
N ILE A 27 5.96 19.35 -38.68
CA ILE A 27 4.60 18.83 -38.92
C ILE A 27 4.64 17.32 -39.10
N ILE A 28 5.58 16.80 -39.91
CA ILE A 28 5.75 15.36 -40.14
C ILE A 28 6.10 14.62 -38.84
N ILE A 29 7.09 15.14 -38.11
CA ILE A 29 7.49 14.55 -36.82
C ILE A 29 6.29 14.55 -35.85
N GLY A 30 5.56 15.64 -35.77
CA GLY A 30 4.36 15.75 -34.96
C GLY A 30 3.28 14.74 -35.31
N PHE A 31 3.04 14.55 -36.62
CA PHE A 31 2.09 13.55 -37.10
C PHE A 31 2.53 12.12 -36.77
N VAL A 32 3.85 11.82 -36.90
CA VAL A 32 4.43 10.53 -36.55
C VAL A 32 4.26 10.26 -35.06
N ILE A 33 4.56 11.24 -34.19
CA ILE A 33 4.39 11.13 -32.74
C ILE A 33 2.93 10.82 -32.38
N LEU A 34 1.96 11.55 -32.95
CA LEU A 34 0.53 11.29 -32.73
C LEU A 34 0.13 9.88 -33.17
N LYS A 35 0.66 9.40 -34.29
CA LYS A 35 0.39 8.06 -34.79
C LYS A 35 1.01 6.97 -33.91
N LEU A 36 2.20 7.21 -33.38
CA LEU A 36 2.86 6.30 -32.43
C LEU A 36 2.09 6.21 -31.12
N ILE A 37 1.65 7.35 -30.56
CA ILE A 37 0.81 7.40 -29.36
C ILE A 37 -0.49 6.62 -29.59
N ASP A 38 -1.18 6.86 -30.73
CA ASP A 38 -2.43 6.18 -31.04
C ASP A 38 -2.24 4.66 -31.25
N SER A 39 -1.12 4.25 -31.84
CA SER A 39 -0.74 2.84 -31.98
C SER A 39 -0.42 2.17 -30.65
N GLY A 40 0.33 2.85 -29.78
CA GLY A 40 0.64 2.38 -28.43
C GLY A 40 -0.62 2.18 -27.58
N LEU A 41 -1.53 3.17 -27.62
CA LEU A 41 -2.82 3.09 -26.90
C LEU A 41 -3.75 1.98 -27.44
N ARG A 42 -3.62 1.59 -28.72
CA ARG A 42 -4.35 0.43 -29.26
C ARG A 42 -3.82 -0.90 -28.72
N ARG A 43 -2.51 -1.03 -28.50
CA ARG A 43 -1.88 -2.24 -27.95
C ARG A 43 -2.22 -2.47 -26.48
N LEU A 44 -2.48 -1.41 -25.71
CA LEU A 44 -2.93 -1.52 -24.32
C LEU A 44 -4.24 -2.31 -24.13
N ARG A 45 -5.08 -2.41 -25.17
CA ARG A 45 -6.29 -3.26 -25.15
C ARG A 45 -5.99 -4.74 -24.94
N LEU A 46 -4.81 -5.21 -25.33
CA LEU A 46 -4.43 -6.64 -25.25
C LEU A 46 -3.94 -7.04 -23.86
N ILE A 47 -3.69 -6.08 -22.97
CA ILE A 47 -3.09 -6.32 -21.63
C ILE A 47 -4.17 -6.51 -20.55
N PHE A 48 -5.43 -6.11 -20.81
CA PHE A 48 -6.54 -6.28 -19.88
C PHE A 48 -7.55 -7.32 -20.41
N PRO A 49 -7.33 -8.63 -20.17
CA PRO A 49 -8.33 -9.64 -20.47
C PRO A 49 -9.49 -9.47 -19.49
N ALA A 50 -10.62 -8.98 -19.95
CA ALA A 50 -11.85 -9.00 -19.17
C ALA A 50 -12.48 -10.38 -19.33
N THR A 51 -12.62 -11.10 -18.23
CA THR A 51 -13.17 -12.46 -18.20
C THR A 51 -14.70 -12.49 -18.21
N ASP A 52 -15.39 -11.37 -17.91
CA ASP A 52 -16.85 -11.35 -17.79
C ASP A 52 -17.49 -10.31 -18.70
N GLY A 53 -18.62 -10.66 -19.35
CA GLY A 53 -19.30 -9.83 -20.35
C GLY A 53 -19.71 -8.42 -19.89
N ILE A 54 -20.03 -8.22 -18.60
CA ILE A 54 -20.34 -6.91 -18.01
C ILE A 54 -19.05 -6.09 -17.78
N GLY A 55 -17.93 -6.76 -17.49
CA GLY A 55 -16.61 -6.13 -17.35
C GLY A 55 -16.09 -5.56 -18.66
N LEU A 56 -16.33 -6.24 -19.80
CA LEU A 56 -15.87 -5.83 -21.14
C LEU A 56 -16.40 -4.46 -21.54
N ALA A 57 -17.70 -4.18 -21.35
CA ALA A 57 -18.31 -2.90 -21.69
C ALA A 57 -17.73 -1.73 -20.88
N ARG A 58 -17.49 -1.95 -19.57
CA ARG A 58 -16.88 -0.93 -18.70
C ARG A 58 -15.41 -0.67 -19.03
N VAL A 59 -14.64 -1.71 -19.33
CA VAL A 59 -13.22 -1.59 -19.73
C VAL A 59 -13.13 -0.87 -21.08
N GLU A 60 -14.00 -1.20 -22.03
CA GLU A 60 -14.01 -0.54 -23.32
C GLU A 60 -14.35 0.96 -23.24
N GLN A 61 -15.34 1.32 -22.44
CA GLN A 61 -15.72 2.71 -22.22
C GLN A 61 -14.59 3.51 -21.55
N ARG A 62 -13.96 2.96 -20.50
CA ARG A 62 -12.80 3.57 -19.82
C ARG A 62 -11.63 3.77 -20.78
N THR A 63 -11.31 2.76 -21.58
CA THR A 63 -10.21 2.83 -22.56
C THR A 63 -10.46 3.86 -23.66
N LYS A 64 -11.71 3.98 -24.14
CA LYS A 64 -12.11 5.02 -25.10
C LYS A 64 -11.93 6.42 -24.52
N THR A 65 -12.39 6.64 -23.30
CA THR A 65 -12.28 7.95 -22.61
C THR A 65 -10.81 8.32 -22.39
N LEU A 66 -9.99 7.40 -21.84
CA LEU A 66 -8.57 7.62 -21.63
C LEU A 66 -7.84 7.95 -22.94
N ARG A 67 -8.11 7.19 -24.02
CA ARG A 67 -7.55 7.47 -25.33
C ARG A 67 -7.93 8.87 -25.82
N HIS A 68 -9.19 9.25 -25.67
CA HIS A 68 -9.65 10.58 -26.10
C HIS A 68 -8.91 11.68 -25.33
N ILE A 69 -8.78 11.56 -24.02
CA ILE A 69 -8.09 12.52 -23.15
C ILE A 69 -6.60 12.63 -23.55
N VAL A 70 -5.89 11.49 -23.60
CA VAL A 70 -4.45 11.48 -23.95
C VAL A 70 -4.24 12.06 -25.35
N ARG A 71 -5.05 11.68 -26.32
CA ARG A 71 -4.96 12.22 -27.69
C ARG A 71 -5.22 13.72 -27.74
N SER A 72 -6.21 14.22 -26.99
CA SER A 72 -6.56 15.65 -26.98
C SER A 72 -5.45 16.47 -26.33
N ILE A 73 -4.90 16.01 -25.20
CA ILE A 73 -3.78 16.67 -24.52
C ILE A 73 -2.54 16.66 -25.41
N SER A 74 -2.19 15.51 -26.00
CA SER A 74 -1.03 15.39 -26.90
C SER A 74 -1.16 16.29 -28.13
N LYS A 75 -2.34 16.38 -28.72
CA LYS A 75 -2.61 17.32 -29.82
C LYS A 75 -2.44 18.77 -29.40
N GLY A 76 -2.99 19.15 -28.22
CA GLY A 76 -2.87 20.50 -27.70
C GLY A 76 -1.42 20.91 -27.49
N ILE A 77 -0.63 20.05 -26.83
CA ILE A 77 0.80 20.26 -26.60
C ILE A 77 1.53 20.40 -27.96
N LEU A 78 1.27 19.52 -28.90
CA LEU A 78 1.91 19.53 -30.20
C LEU A 78 1.60 20.80 -30.99
N ILE A 79 0.35 21.28 -30.97
CA ILE A 79 -0.05 22.53 -31.62
C ILE A 79 0.69 23.71 -31.01
N VAL A 80 0.80 23.76 -29.68
CA VAL A 80 1.51 24.84 -29.00
C VAL A 80 3.00 24.82 -29.34
N VAL A 81 3.65 23.64 -29.25
CA VAL A 81 5.09 23.48 -29.58
C VAL A 81 5.34 23.84 -31.04
N ALA A 82 4.55 23.30 -31.98
CA ALA A 82 4.68 23.61 -33.41
C ALA A 82 4.48 25.13 -33.67
N GLY A 83 3.48 25.74 -33.05
CA GLY A 83 3.24 27.17 -33.14
C GLY A 83 4.44 28.01 -32.67
N LEU A 84 5.03 27.66 -31.53
CA LEU A 84 6.23 28.31 -31.00
C LEU A 84 7.43 28.20 -31.95
N ILE A 85 7.66 27.00 -32.50
CA ILE A 85 8.79 26.81 -33.40
C ILE A 85 8.57 27.57 -34.72
N ILE A 86 7.35 27.57 -35.25
CA ILE A 86 7.00 28.33 -36.46
C ILE A 86 7.17 29.84 -36.20
N SER A 87 6.71 30.34 -35.04
CA SER A 87 6.89 31.76 -34.66
C SER A 87 8.36 32.16 -34.57
N SER A 88 9.21 31.27 -34.00
CA SER A 88 10.65 31.46 -33.96
C SER A 88 11.31 31.53 -35.35
N GLU A 89 10.90 30.66 -36.28
CA GLU A 89 11.39 30.66 -37.66
C GLU A 89 10.94 31.94 -38.41
N LEU A 90 9.83 32.55 -38.03
CA LEU A 90 9.32 33.81 -38.59
C LEU A 90 10.03 35.04 -37.95
N GLY A 91 10.96 34.85 -37.04
CA GLY A 91 11.73 35.93 -36.39
C GLY A 91 11.08 36.54 -35.16
N PHE A 92 9.96 35.98 -34.65
CA PHE A 92 9.38 36.45 -33.38
C PHE A 92 10.22 35.99 -32.19
N ASP A 93 10.41 36.87 -31.22
CA ASP A 93 11.05 36.51 -29.96
C ASP A 93 10.10 35.66 -29.10
N ILE A 94 10.39 34.36 -29.01
CA ILE A 94 9.63 33.41 -28.21
C ILE A 94 10.11 33.33 -26.75
N GLY A 95 11.18 34.07 -26.38
CA GLY A 95 11.76 34.04 -25.03
C GLY A 95 10.72 34.27 -23.92
N PRO A 96 9.90 35.32 -23.94
CA PRO A 96 8.88 35.59 -22.93
C PRO A 96 7.82 34.47 -22.85
N ILE A 97 7.47 33.87 -24.00
CA ILE A 97 6.47 32.79 -24.05
C ILE A 97 7.07 31.50 -23.43
N LEU A 98 8.32 31.19 -23.75
CA LEU A 98 9.06 30.06 -23.15
C LEU A 98 9.21 30.21 -21.64
N ALA A 99 9.52 31.42 -21.16
CA ALA A 99 9.58 31.70 -19.72
C ALA A 99 8.24 31.46 -19.03
N SER A 100 7.15 31.97 -19.62
CA SER A 100 5.79 31.75 -19.11
C SER A 100 5.38 30.26 -19.15
N ALA A 101 5.71 29.55 -20.23
CA ALA A 101 5.47 28.13 -20.36
C ALA A 101 6.29 27.31 -19.36
N GLY A 102 7.51 27.75 -19.03
CA GLY A 102 8.34 27.16 -17.98
C GLY A 102 7.68 27.25 -16.60
N ILE A 103 7.14 28.41 -16.24
CA ILE A 103 6.39 28.60 -14.98
C ILE A 103 5.15 27.72 -14.95
N ALA A 104 4.38 27.67 -16.04
CA ALA A 104 3.23 26.78 -16.18
C ALA A 104 3.64 25.30 -16.06
N GLY A 105 4.77 24.91 -16.66
CA GLY A 105 5.36 23.58 -16.56
C GLY A 105 5.71 23.18 -15.13
N LEU A 106 6.28 24.10 -14.34
CA LEU A 106 6.55 23.87 -12.92
C LEU A 106 5.25 23.65 -12.13
N ALA A 107 4.21 24.44 -12.39
CA ALA A 107 2.91 24.27 -11.73
C ALA A 107 2.28 22.90 -12.04
N VAL A 108 2.35 22.45 -13.31
CA VAL A 108 1.90 21.11 -13.72
C VAL A 108 2.77 20.03 -13.07
N GLY A 109 4.09 20.24 -12.98
CA GLY A 109 5.03 19.33 -12.34
C GLY A 109 4.71 19.13 -10.86
N PHE A 110 4.46 20.21 -10.12
CA PHE A 110 4.00 20.13 -8.72
C PHE A 110 2.66 19.41 -8.58
N GLY A 111 1.71 19.69 -9.53
CA GLY A 111 0.43 18.98 -9.56
C GLY A 111 0.55 17.47 -9.84
N ALA A 112 1.56 17.04 -10.58
CA ALA A 112 1.83 15.64 -10.91
C ALA A 112 2.77 14.93 -9.93
N GLN A 113 3.37 15.62 -8.98
CA GLN A 113 4.39 15.09 -8.06
C GLN A 113 3.96 13.83 -7.33
N SER A 114 2.70 13.77 -6.86
CA SER A 114 2.17 12.59 -6.16
C SER A 114 2.12 11.35 -7.07
N ILE A 115 1.74 11.53 -8.33
CA ILE A 115 1.67 10.42 -9.29
C ILE A 115 3.07 9.86 -9.57
N VAL A 116 4.06 10.74 -9.74
CA VAL A 116 5.46 10.35 -9.96
C VAL A 116 5.98 9.60 -8.72
N LYS A 117 5.70 10.12 -7.51
CA LYS A 117 6.06 9.46 -6.26
C LYS A 117 5.42 8.08 -6.15
N ASP A 118 4.11 7.95 -6.48
CA ASP A 118 3.41 6.67 -6.45
C ASP A 118 4.09 5.62 -7.35
N VAL A 119 4.40 6.02 -8.59
CA VAL A 119 5.01 5.12 -9.58
C VAL A 119 6.42 4.71 -9.20
N ILE A 120 7.24 5.65 -8.73
CA ILE A 120 8.61 5.35 -8.30
C ILE A 120 8.59 4.43 -7.07
N SER A 121 7.75 4.74 -6.06
CA SER A 121 7.60 3.88 -4.88
C SER A 121 7.13 2.47 -5.25
N GLY A 122 6.11 2.37 -6.11
CA GLY A 122 5.61 1.07 -6.56
C GLY A 122 6.64 0.27 -7.37
N PHE A 123 7.46 0.95 -8.17
CA PHE A 123 8.57 0.30 -8.86
C PHE A 123 9.56 -0.33 -7.87
N PHE A 124 10.01 0.41 -6.85
CA PHE A 124 10.94 -0.13 -5.85
C PHE A 124 10.33 -1.23 -4.99
N ILE A 125 9.06 -1.12 -4.59
CA ILE A 125 8.36 -2.18 -3.85
C ILE A 125 8.41 -3.50 -4.64
N LEU A 126 8.14 -3.45 -5.95
CA LEU A 126 8.16 -4.63 -6.82
C LEU A 126 9.58 -5.10 -7.15
N PHE A 127 10.50 -4.17 -7.41
CA PHE A 127 11.87 -4.47 -7.80
C PHE A 127 12.68 -5.10 -6.66
N GLU A 128 12.47 -4.63 -5.42
CA GLU A 128 13.14 -5.14 -4.21
C GLU A 128 12.40 -6.31 -3.57
N ASP A 129 11.24 -6.70 -4.11
CA ASP A 129 10.38 -7.75 -3.54
C ASP A 129 10.11 -7.52 -2.04
N GLN A 130 9.74 -6.27 -1.69
CA GLN A 130 9.48 -5.93 -0.29
C GLN A 130 8.29 -6.71 0.25
N PHE A 131 7.21 -6.83 -0.52
CA PHE A 131 6.05 -7.69 -0.30
C PHE A 131 5.31 -7.93 -1.63
N GLY A 132 4.48 -8.95 -1.69
CA GLY A 132 3.77 -9.38 -2.90
C GLY A 132 2.28 -9.66 -2.70
N VAL A 133 1.60 -10.01 -3.80
CA VAL A 133 0.21 -10.46 -3.76
C VAL A 133 0.11 -11.76 -2.98
N GLY A 134 -0.81 -11.82 -2.03
CA GLY A 134 -0.99 -12.92 -1.10
C GLY A 134 -0.39 -12.67 0.28
N ASP A 135 0.60 -11.78 0.44
CA ASP A 135 1.15 -11.46 1.76
C ASP A 135 0.14 -10.76 2.66
N ILE A 136 0.26 -10.98 3.97
CA ILE A 136 -0.43 -10.16 4.97
C ILE A 136 0.53 -9.05 5.38
N VAL A 137 0.10 -7.81 5.15
CA VAL A 137 0.89 -6.63 5.48
C VAL A 137 0.11 -5.67 6.37
N GLN A 138 0.87 -4.88 7.12
CA GLN A 138 0.34 -3.73 7.84
C GLN A 138 1.02 -2.47 7.32
N ILE A 139 0.21 -1.51 6.87
CA ILE A 139 0.63 -0.20 6.35
C ILE A 139 -0.06 0.86 7.20
N GLY A 140 0.68 1.52 8.08
CA GLY A 140 0.10 2.39 9.09
C GLY A 140 -0.89 1.63 9.98
N ASN A 141 -2.14 2.08 10.03
CA ASN A 141 -3.22 1.44 10.81
C ASN A 141 -4.03 0.41 10.00
N LEU A 142 -3.71 0.20 8.73
CA LEU A 142 -4.43 -0.72 7.86
C LEU A 142 -3.66 -2.04 7.78
N SER A 143 -4.34 -3.14 8.06
CA SER A 143 -3.78 -4.49 7.94
C SER A 143 -4.68 -5.36 7.07
N GLY A 144 -4.09 -6.20 6.23
CA GLY A 144 -4.84 -7.11 5.37
C GLY A 144 -3.97 -7.89 4.42
N VAL A 145 -4.63 -8.77 3.67
CA VAL A 145 -4.01 -9.52 2.58
C VAL A 145 -3.88 -8.62 1.35
N VAL A 146 -2.73 -8.64 0.71
CA VAL A 146 -2.50 -7.97 -0.57
C VAL A 146 -3.24 -8.72 -1.67
N GLU A 147 -4.32 -8.16 -2.19
CA GLU A 147 -5.10 -8.75 -3.30
C GLU A 147 -4.57 -8.37 -4.67
N GLY A 148 -3.92 -7.23 -4.77
CA GLY A 148 -3.40 -6.74 -6.03
C GLY A 148 -2.44 -5.59 -5.87
N MET A 149 -1.51 -5.50 -6.81
CA MET A 149 -0.52 -4.43 -6.86
C MET A 149 -0.40 -3.90 -8.27
N THR A 150 -0.22 -2.60 -8.37
CA THR A 150 0.14 -1.89 -9.61
C THR A 150 1.34 -1.00 -9.31
N LEU A 151 1.94 -0.40 -10.33
CA LEU A 151 2.99 0.61 -10.11
C LEU A 151 2.50 1.81 -9.28
N ARG A 152 1.20 2.10 -9.29
CA ARG A 152 0.65 3.27 -8.61
C ARG A 152 0.05 2.96 -7.24
N SER A 153 -0.54 1.78 -7.06
CA SER A 153 -1.34 1.48 -5.86
C SER A 153 -1.27 0.01 -5.47
N THR A 154 -1.36 -0.23 -4.18
CA THR A 154 -1.53 -1.54 -3.54
C THR A 154 -2.96 -1.67 -3.01
N VAL A 155 -3.56 -2.83 -3.19
CA VAL A 155 -4.93 -3.15 -2.76
C VAL A 155 -4.84 -4.19 -1.65
N LEU A 156 -5.37 -3.85 -0.47
CA LEU A 156 -5.45 -4.74 0.68
C LEU A 156 -6.91 -5.11 0.97
N ARG A 157 -7.14 -6.34 1.43
CA ARG A 157 -8.41 -6.74 2.05
C ARG A 157 -8.18 -7.15 3.50
N ASN A 158 -8.92 -6.55 4.41
CA ASN A 158 -8.87 -6.90 5.82
C ASN A 158 -9.77 -8.11 6.15
N LEU A 159 -9.76 -8.56 7.41
CA LEU A 159 -10.57 -9.69 7.87
C LEU A 159 -12.09 -9.43 7.82
N GLU A 160 -12.50 -8.16 7.86
CA GLU A 160 -13.92 -7.75 7.73
C GLU A 160 -14.38 -7.68 6.26
N GLY A 161 -13.49 -7.99 5.30
CA GLY A 161 -13.78 -7.96 3.87
C GLY A 161 -13.69 -6.58 3.23
N GLN A 162 -13.28 -5.54 3.99
CA GLN A 162 -13.12 -4.18 3.47
C GLN A 162 -11.89 -4.11 2.56
N VAL A 163 -12.02 -3.39 1.47
CA VAL A 163 -10.93 -3.18 0.50
C VAL A 163 -10.33 -1.80 0.69
N HIS A 164 -9.03 -1.77 0.94
CA HIS A 164 -8.24 -0.55 1.06
C HIS A 164 -7.35 -0.38 -0.17
N VAL A 165 -7.50 0.73 -0.89
CA VAL A 165 -6.66 1.09 -2.03
C VAL A 165 -5.68 2.16 -1.59
N ILE A 166 -4.41 1.81 -1.51
CA ILE A 166 -3.36 2.66 -0.96
C ILE A 166 -2.44 3.09 -2.11
N PRO A 167 -2.30 4.41 -2.39
CA PRO A 167 -1.28 4.90 -3.31
C PRO A 167 0.12 4.53 -2.80
N ASN A 168 0.97 3.97 -3.66
CA ASN A 168 2.28 3.46 -3.24
C ASN A 168 3.19 4.55 -2.66
N GLY A 169 3.07 5.79 -3.14
CA GLY A 169 3.80 6.94 -2.59
C GLY A 169 3.42 7.32 -1.15
N ASN A 170 2.32 6.77 -0.63
CA ASN A 170 1.89 6.96 0.76
C ASN A 170 2.39 5.83 1.69
N ILE A 171 3.01 4.80 1.14
CA ILE A 171 3.61 3.71 1.91
C ILE A 171 4.99 4.19 2.36
N GLN A 172 5.11 4.61 3.62
CA GLN A 172 6.37 5.02 4.23
C GLN A 172 7.04 3.85 4.96
N THR A 173 6.24 3.05 5.63
CA THR A 173 6.68 1.85 6.35
C THR A 173 5.68 0.75 6.10
N VAL A 174 6.16 -0.45 5.82
CA VAL A 174 5.36 -1.65 5.71
C VAL A 174 5.89 -2.71 6.67
N THR A 175 4.98 -3.36 7.41
CA THR A 175 5.30 -4.55 8.19
C THR A 175 4.72 -5.76 7.47
N VAL A 176 5.56 -6.67 7.04
CA VAL A 176 5.15 -7.92 6.39
C VAL A 176 5.05 -9.01 7.46
N LEU A 177 3.84 -9.57 7.63
CA LEU A 177 3.55 -10.53 8.68
C LEU A 177 3.75 -11.99 8.23
N THR A 178 4.07 -12.21 6.95
CA THR A 178 4.10 -13.54 6.31
C THR A 178 5.40 -13.84 5.56
N LYS A 179 6.42 -12.99 5.67
CA LYS A 179 7.69 -13.20 4.96
C LYS A 179 8.56 -14.24 5.67
N GLU A 180 8.92 -15.32 4.96
CA GLU A 180 9.80 -16.42 5.37
C GLU A 180 9.31 -17.20 6.59
N TRP A 181 9.13 -16.58 7.73
CA TRP A 181 8.62 -17.16 8.97
C TRP A 181 7.87 -16.09 9.80
N ALA A 182 7.06 -16.56 10.73
CA ALA A 182 6.34 -15.69 11.65
C ALA A 182 6.48 -16.20 13.10
N ARG A 183 6.03 -15.39 14.06
CA ARG A 183 5.92 -15.82 15.46
C ARG A 183 4.49 -15.74 15.94
N ALA A 184 4.05 -16.80 16.60
CA ALA A 184 2.90 -16.74 17.47
C ALA A 184 3.37 -16.19 18.83
N VAL A 185 2.77 -15.09 19.27
CA VAL A 185 3.04 -14.44 20.56
C VAL A 185 1.77 -14.54 21.40
N VAL A 186 1.88 -15.14 22.57
CA VAL A 186 0.76 -15.29 23.50
C VAL A 186 1.12 -14.67 24.83
N ASP A 187 0.32 -13.71 25.25
CA ASP A 187 0.40 -13.11 26.58
C ASP A 187 -0.69 -13.74 27.45
N VAL A 188 -0.28 -14.20 28.64
CA VAL A 188 -1.16 -14.82 29.64
C VAL A 188 -1.04 -14.05 30.93
N THR A 189 -2.15 -13.51 31.42
CA THR A 189 -2.17 -12.76 32.67
C THR A 189 -2.79 -13.58 33.78
N VAL A 190 -2.02 -13.83 34.86
CA VAL A 190 -2.45 -14.57 36.05
C VAL A 190 -2.61 -13.63 37.26
N ALA A 191 -3.39 -14.03 38.25
CA ALA A 191 -3.58 -13.24 39.45
C ALA A 191 -2.25 -13.11 40.24
N HIS A 192 -2.06 -12.00 40.98
CA HIS A 192 -0.85 -11.77 41.81
C HIS A 192 -0.61 -12.84 42.88
N SER A 193 -1.68 -13.48 43.36
CA SER A 193 -1.62 -14.54 44.37
C SER A 193 -1.18 -15.90 43.83
N THR A 194 -1.03 -16.03 42.49
CA THR A 194 -0.73 -17.31 41.84
C THR A 194 0.75 -17.64 41.94
N ASP A 195 1.08 -18.89 42.23
CA ASP A 195 2.46 -19.36 42.24
C ASP A 195 3.01 -19.43 40.81
N LEU A 196 3.98 -18.58 40.48
CA LEU A 196 4.60 -18.51 39.18
C LEU A 196 5.34 -19.80 38.79
N ALA A 197 5.91 -20.54 39.77
CA ALA A 197 6.61 -21.79 39.47
C ALA A 197 5.64 -22.85 38.93
N GLU A 198 4.44 -22.94 39.49
CA GLU A 198 3.38 -23.80 38.99
C GLU A 198 2.93 -23.37 37.59
N VAL A 199 2.70 -22.07 37.37
CA VAL A 199 2.34 -21.47 36.08
C VAL A 199 3.35 -21.84 35.01
N TYR A 200 4.65 -21.61 35.28
CA TYR A 200 5.71 -21.96 34.33
C TYR A 200 5.73 -23.48 34.02
N GLY A 201 5.52 -24.35 35.01
CA GLY A 201 5.42 -25.78 34.79
C GLY A 201 4.27 -26.18 33.87
N VAL A 202 3.10 -25.56 34.03
CA VAL A 202 1.94 -25.80 33.17
C VAL A 202 2.20 -25.26 31.75
N LEU A 203 2.67 -24.03 31.63
CA LEU A 203 2.95 -23.42 30.32
C LEU A 203 4.00 -24.21 29.52
N GLN A 204 5.04 -24.74 30.21
CA GLN A 204 6.06 -25.58 29.58
C GLN A 204 5.44 -26.88 29.02
N ARG A 205 4.58 -27.58 29.81
CA ARG A 205 3.91 -28.79 29.37
C ARG A 205 2.99 -28.53 28.15
N VAL A 206 2.19 -27.46 28.23
CA VAL A 206 1.29 -27.06 27.13
C VAL A 206 2.09 -26.74 25.88
N GLY A 207 3.17 -25.97 25.99
CA GLY A 207 4.04 -25.65 24.87
C GLY A 207 4.67 -26.88 24.22
N SER A 208 5.20 -27.81 25.04
CA SER A 208 5.79 -29.05 24.52
C SER A 208 4.77 -29.94 23.81
N ARG A 209 3.54 -30.07 24.34
CA ARG A 209 2.45 -30.80 23.67
C ARG A 209 2.04 -30.11 22.37
N LEU A 210 1.97 -28.77 22.34
CA LEU A 210 1.65 -28.02 21.12
C LEU A 210 2.66 -28.31 20.01
N ALA A 211 3.96 -28.28 20.32
CA ALA A 211 5.03 -28.59 19.36
C ALA A 211 4.99 -30.04 18.87
N HIS A 212 4.66 -30.99 19.78
CA HIS A 212 4.53 -32.40 19.43
C HIS A 212 3.33 -32.67 18.50
N ASP A 213 2.18 -32.05 18.76
CA ASP A 213 0.93 -32.31 18.04
C ASP A 213 0.87 -31.59 16.68
N PHE A 214 1.61 -30.48 16.53
CA PHE A 214 1.63 -29.65 15.33
C PHE A 214 3.05 -29.43 14.77
N PRO A 215 3.80 -30.50 14.45
CA PRO A 215 5.20 -30.40 14.00
C PRO A 215 5.36 -29.58 12.71
N ASP A 216 4.35 -29.56 11.84
CA ASP A 216 4.36 -28.80 10.59
C ASP A 216 4.02 -27.30 10.78
N GLN A 217 3.48 -26.92 11.94
CA GLN A 217 3.07 -25.55 12.24
C GLN A 217 3.92 -24.88 13.34
N VAL A 218 4.73 -25.65 14.03
CA VAL A 218 5.60 -25.19 15.10
C VAL A 218 7.03 -25.58 14.73
N LEU A 219 7.83 -24.59 14.31
CA LEU A 219 9.18 -24.81 13.76
C LEU A 219 10.25 -24.99 14.85
N GLU A 220 10.00 -24.45 16.05
CA GLU A 220 10.92 -24.47 17.18
C GLU A 220 10.14 -24.77 18.46
N GLN A 221 10.83 -25.23 19.50
CA GLN A 221 10.18 -25.37 20.82
C GLN A 221 9.67 -24.03 21.33
N PRO A 222 8.43 -23.97 21.87
CA PRO A 222 7.91 -22.76 22.48
C PRO A 222 8.80 -22.26 23.63
N ILE A 223 9.02 -20.96 23.68
CA ILE A 223 9.87 -20.31 24.68
C ILE A 223 8.98 -19.45 25.57
N ILE A 224 9.15 -19.58 26.88
CA ILE A 224 8.57 -18.69 27.88
C ILE A 224 9.60 -17.60 28.13
N LEU A 225 9.31 -16.34 27.68
CA LEU A 225 10.23 -15.22 27.87
C LEU A 225 10.27 -14.73 29.33
N GLY A 226 9.22 -15.01 30.09
CA GLY A 226 9.10 -14.61 31.49
C GLY A 226 8.01 -13.56 31.70
N VAL A 227 8.10 -12.87 32.81
CA VAL A 227 7.17 -11.80 33.20
C VAL A 227 7.43 -10.59 32.32
N GLU A 228 6.48 -10.22 31.49
CA GLU A 228 6.53 -9.07 30.58
C GLU A 228 5.99 -7.80 31.27
N LYS A 229 4.95 -7.97 32.09
CA LYS A 229 4.25 -6.86 32.72
C LYS A 229 3.71 -7.25 34.09
N LEU A 230 3.81 -6.31 35.03
CA LEU A 230 3.19 -6.35 36.33
C LEU A 230 2.30 -5.11 36.47
N ASP A 231 1.01 -5.30 36.55
CA ASP A 231 0.05 -4.21 36.67
C ASP A 231 -1.08 -4.56 37.65
N GLU A 232 -2.01 -3.65 37.88
CA GLU A 232 -3.14 -3.83 38.81
C GLU A 232 -4.00 -5.06 38.51
N THR A 233 -3.99 -5.52 37.25
CA THR A 233 -4.79 -6.68 36.82
C THR A 233 -4.12 -8.01 37.17
N GLY A 234 -2.79 -8.04 37.19
CA GLY A 234 -2.04 -9.27 37.49
C GLY A 234 -0.63 -9.29 36.90
N VAL A 235 -0.10 -10.49 36.77
CA VAL A 235 1.23 -10.81 36.23
C VAL A 235 1.06 -11.34 34.82
N THR A 236 1.57 -10.62 33.83
CA THR A 236 1.52 -11.03 32.42
C THR A 236 2.81 -11.74 32.02
N ILE A 237 2.68 -12.98 31.57
CA ILE A 237 3.78 -13.83 31.10
C ILE A 237 3.68 -13.93 29.57
N ARG A 238 4.80 -13.68 28.90
CA ARG A 238 4.88 -13.77 27.43
C ARG A 238 5.51 -15.07 26.98
N LEU A 239 4.82 -15.71 26.03
CA LEU A 239 5.27 -16.90 25.34
C LEU A 239 5.40 -16.61 23.84
N ILE A 240 6.41 -17.21 23.22
CA ILE A 240 6.64 -17.09 21.78
C ILE A 240 6.94 -18.46 21.17
N VAL A 241 6.54 -18.63 19.92
CA VAL A 241 6.93 -19.78 19.11
C VAL A 241 7.05 -19.41 17.65
N LYS A 242 8.04 -19.94 16.95
CA LYS A 242 8.26 -19.73 15.52
C LYS A 242 7.37 -20.65 14.72
N THR A 243 6.75 -20.09 13.69
CA THR A 243 5.78 -20.78 12.82
C THR A 243 6.08 -20.51 11.34
N PRO A 244 5.64 -21.37 10.43
CA PRO A 244 5.56 -21.00 9.02
C PRO A 244 4.66 -19.76 8.81
N PRO A 245 4.81 -19.06 7.68
CA PRO A 245 3.92 -17.96 7.30
C PRO A 245 2.46 -18.37 7.38
N PHE A 246 1.58 -17.46 7.79
CA PHE A 246 0.12 -17.64 7.97
C PHE A 246 -0.30 -18.53 9.15
N LYS A 247 0.56 -19.41 9.65
CA LYS A 247 0.21 -20.36 10.74
C LYS A 247 0.24 -19.73 12.12
N GLN A 248 0.89 -18.57 12.28
CA GLN A 248 0.97 -17.89 13.57
C GLN A 248 -0.38 -17.62 14.21
N PHE A 249 -1.41 -17.31 13.42
CA PHE A 249 -2.75 -17.00 13.92
C PHE A 249 -3.47 -18.26 14.43
N ASP A 250 -3.35 -19.38 13.72
CA ASP A 250 -3.97 -20.65 14.09
C ASP A 250 -3.29 -21.22 15.34
N VAL A 251 -1.95 -21.22 15.35
CA VAL A 251 -1.14 -21.64 16.49
C VAL A 251 -1.46 -20.79 17.73
N MET A 252 -1.57 -19.46 17.59
CA MET A 252 -1.94 -18.57 18.68
C MET A 252 -3.30 -18.91 19.29
N ARG A 253 -4.32 -19.14 18.45
CA ARG A 253 -5.67 -19.50 18.91
C ARG A 253 -5.69 -20.83 19.63
N GLU A 254 -5.04 -21.83 19.06
CA GLU A 254 -4.96 -23.16 19.66
C GLU A 254 -4.16 -23.17 20.96
N TRP A 255 -3.05 -22.42 21.00
CA TRP A 255 -2.24 -22.30 22.20
C TRP A 255 -3.01 -21.66 23.36
N ARG A 256 -3.73 -20.55 23.10
CA ARG A 256 -4.60 -19.91 24.09
C ARG A 256 -5.69 -20.85 24.60
N ARG A 257 -6.30 -21.65 23.73
CA ARG A 257 -7.32 -22.64 24.09
C ARG A 257 -6.73 -23.67 25.06
N ARG A 258 -5.59 -24.26 24.71
CA ARG A 258 -4.92 -25.27 25.55
C ARG A 258 -4.46 -24.71 26.91
N ILE A 259 -3.90 -23.51 26.91
CA ILE A 259 -3.52 -22.83 28.15
C ILE A 259 -4.73 -22.68 29.06
N LYS A 260 -5.86 -22.24 28.53
CA LYS A 260 -7.09 -22.07 29.33
C LYS A 260 -7.55 -23.40 29.92
N GLU A 261 -7.56 -24.48 29.15
CA GLU A 261 -7.99 -25.81 29.61
C GLU A 261 -7.07 -26.36 30.71
N GLU A 262 -5.76 -26.25 30.54
CA GLU A 262 -4.80 -26.74 31.55
C GLU A 262 -4.81 -25.87 32.82
N PHE A 263 -5.01 -24.55 32.68
CA PHE A 263 -5.13 -23.67 33.84
C PHE A 263 -6.40 -23.98 34.66
N ASP A 264 -7.53 -24.22 34.00
CA ASP A 264 -8.75 -24.64 34.67
C ASP A 264 -8.56 -25.97 35.41
N SER A 265 -7.85 -26.91 34.80
CA SER A 265 -7.56 -28.22 35.39
C SER A 265 -6.62 -28.15 36.57
N ALA A 266 -5.67 -27.20 36.54
CA ALA A 266 -4.71 -26.96 37.62
C ALA A 266 -5.23 -26.01 38.73
N GLY A 267 -6.42 -25.42 38.56
CA GLY A 267 -6.95 -24.44 39.49
C GLY A 267 -6.23 -23.07 39.45
N ILE A 268 -5.48 -22.81 38.38
CA ILE A 268 -4.77 -21.55 38.20
C ILE A 268 -5.76 -20.48 37.73
N ALA A 269 -5.92 -19.44 38.54
CA ALA A 269 -6.82 -18.33 38.23
C ALA A 269 -6.17 -17.38 37.20
N LEU A 270 -6.80 -17.21 36.05
CA LEU A 270 -6.50 -16.10 35.15
C LEU A 270 -6.93 -14.78 35.81
N ALA A 271 -6.15 -13.72 35.56
CA ALA A 271 -6.50 -12.41 36.06
C ALA A 271 -7.90 -12.01 35.56
N GLN A 272 -8.78 -11.67 36.47
CA GLN A 272 -10.07 -11.07 36.15
C GLN A 272 -9.86 -9.56 36.03
N ALA A 273 -10.29 -8.96 34.96
CA ALA A 273 -10.47 -7.50 34.91
C ALA A 273 -11.40 -7.14 36.07
N GLY A 274 -10.89 -6.43 37.07
CA GLY A 274 -11.63 -6.16 38.30
C GLY A 274 -12.96 -5.49 37.96
N ILE A 275 -14.06 -6.22 38.11
CA ILE A 275 -15.32 -5.60 38.50
C ILE A 275 -15.03 -5.09 39.91
N LEU A 276 -14.81 -3.79 40.06
CA LEU A 276 -14.91 -3.12 41.37
C LEU A 276 -16.33 -3.38 41.84
N THR A 277 -16.56 -4.53 42.47
CA THR A 277 -17.66 -4.67 43.43
C THR A 277 -17.31 -3.68 44.52
N LEU A 278 -17.97 -2.53 44.53
CA LEU A 278 -18.07 -1.66 45.67
C LEU A 278 -18.68 -2.52 46.79
N ALA A 279 -17.85 -3.31 47.46
CA ALA A 279 -18.15 -3.92 48.73
C ALA A 279 -18.23 -2.76 49.75
N GLY A 280 -19.46 -2.29 50.03
CA GLY A 280 -19.64 -1.26 51.05
C GLY A 280 -20.79 -0.30 50.73
N SER A 281 -21.94 -0.80 50.35
CA SER A 281 -23.21 -0.11 50.66
C SER A 281 -24.04 -1.05 51.53
N GLU A 282 -23.72 -1.08 52.82
CA GLU A 282 -24.79 -1.42 53.77
C GLU A 282 -25.97 -0.52 53.50
N PRO A 283 -27.21 -1.07 53.42
CA PRO A 283 -28.36 -0.24 53.26
C PRO A 283 -28.50 0.59 54.55
N GLN A 284 -28.34 1.90 54.43
CA GLN A 284 -28.61 2.86 55.52
C GLN A 284 -30.04 2.65 56.02
N LYS A 285 -30.12 1.96 57.15
CA LYS A 285 -31.29 1.91 58.03
C LYS A 285 -31.33 3.16 58.91
N GLU A 286 -31.33 4.35 58.34
CA GLU A 286 -31.38 5.55 59.18
C GLU A 286 -31.91 6.79 58.43
N ILE A 287 -33.07 6.66 57.78
CA ILE A 287 -33.90 7.81 57.45
C ILE A 287 -35.38 7.45 57.72
N ARG A 288 -35.68 7.17 58.98
CA ARG A 288 -37.10 7.03 59.38
C ARG A 288 -37.44 7.75 60.71
N GLU A 289 -36.52 8.55 61.25
CA GLU A 289 -36.81 9.28 62.48
C GLU A 289 -36.84 10.82 62.37
N ILE A 290 -36.80 11.40 61.18
CA ILE A 290 -36.94 12.85 61.04
C ILE A 290 -38.17 13.24 60.19
N ARG A 291 -39.27 12.51 60.38
CA ARG A 291 -40.62 12.97 59.92
C ARG A 291 -41.69 12.63 60.94
N GLY A 292 -41.48 13.09 62.16
CA GLY A 292 -42.43 12.95 63.21
C GLY A 292 -42.17 13.95 64.36
N GLN A 293 -42.18 15.22 64.06
CA GLN A 293 -42.53 16.31 64.95
C GLN A 293 -42.99 17.49 64.10
#